data_bda0442bac9afc5d3027e6119992a77a
#
_entry.id   bda0442bac9afc5d3027e6119992a77a
#
_cell.length_a   1.000
_cell.length_b   1.000
_cell.length_c   1.000
_cell.angle_alpha   90.00
_cell.angle_beta   90.00
_cell.angle_gamma   90.00
#
_symmetry.space_group_name_H-M   'P 1'
#
loop_
_entity.id
_entity.type
_entity.pdbx_description
1 polymer ?
#
loop_
_entity_poly.entity_id
_entity_poly.type
_entity_poly.pdbx_seq_one_letter_code
_entity_poly.pdbx_strand_id
1 'polypeptide(L)'
;VTTTYTAEYYRGLNYLLNNEDDKALKIFTDLIDVDSSTIETHLALGGVYRRRGEFDKAILIHQNLLSRPKLDKSIKNQSLYELSKDFFSAGLYDKSEKILLNLKSNKSYYESCNEYLLLTYELSKDWDKAITFSKDLKSEIIRNKSREILIAQYYCEKAMDYLKDEQLNKTITVLKTAV
;
A
#
# COMPACT_ATOMS: atom_id res chain seq x y z
N VAL A 1 -7.01 -21.87 -28.93
CA VAL A 1 -7.62 -20.89 -28.00
C VAL A 1 -6.54 -20.18 -27.19
N THR A 2 -5.54 -20.87 -26.65
CA THR A 2 -4.44 -20.27 -25.84
C THR A 2 -3.58 -19.25 -26.60
N THR A 3 -3.33 -19.49 -27.89
CA THR A 3 -2.45 -18.62 -28.72
C THR A 3 -3.06 -17.23 -28.98
N THR A 4 -4.39 -17.12 -29.06
CA THR A 4 -5.08 -15.85 -29.33
C THR A 4 -5.07 -14.93 -28.13
N TYR A 5 -5.29 -15.49 -26.93
CA TYR A 5 -5.22 -14.73 -25.67
C TYR A 5 -3.82 -14.16 -25.40
N THR A 6 -2.78 -14.94 -25.70
CA THR A 6 -1.39 -14.50 -25.57
C THR A 6 -1.09 -13.33 -26.51
N ALA A 7 -1.56 -13.35 -27.76
CA ALA A 7 -1.37 -12.27 -28.71
C ALA A 7 -2.07 -10.96 -28.30
N GLU A 8 -3.33 -11.05 -27.83
CA GLU A 8 -4.08 -9.90 -27.32
C GLU A 8 -3.39 -9.30 -26.09
N TYR A 9 -2.88 -10.13 -25.22
CA TYR A 9 -2.14 -9.72 -24.05
C TYR A 9 -0.88 -8.92 -24.42
N TYR A 10 -0.04 -9.44 -25.34
CA TYR A 10 1.14 -8.70 -25.84
C TYR A 10 0.75 -7.42 -26.55
N ARG A 11 -0.40 -7.40 -27.24
CA ARG A 11 -0.94 -6.16 -27.84
C ARG A 11 -1.29 -5.13 -26.78
N GLY A 12 -1.90 -5.54 -25.67
CA GLY A 12 -2.15 -4.70 -24.50
C GLY A 12 -0.86 -4.14 -23.91
N LEU A 13 0.17 -4.97 -23.73
CA LEU A 13 1.48 -4.52 -23.27
C LEU A 13 2.13 -3.49 -24.22
N ASN A 14 2.05 -3.72 -25.53
CA ASN A 14 2.56 -2.77 -26.52
C ASN A 14 1.84 -1.42 -26.44
N TYR A 15 0.53 -1.38 -26.24
CA TYR A 15 -0.20 -0.13 -26.03
C TYR A 15 0.28 0.60 -24.77
N LEU A 16 0.53 -0.14 -23.67
CA LEU A 16 1.08 0.46 -22.46
C LEU A 16 2.47 1.07 -22.68
N LEU A 17 3.35 0.36 -23.38
CA LEU A 17 4.70 0.83 -23.70
C LEU A 17 4.66 2.09 -24.58
N ASN A 18 3.63 2.25 -25.41
CA ASN A 18 3.42 3.40 -26.28
C ASN A 18 2.59 4.53 -25.62
N ASN A 19 2.28 4.44 -24.32
CA ASN A 19 1.41 5.38 -23.58
C ASN A 19 -0.03 5.50 -24.15
N GLU A 20 -0.51 4.45 -24.82
CA GLU A 20 -1.89 4.34 -25.31
C GLU A 20 -2.77 3.63 -24.28
N ASP A 21 -2.87 4.21 -23.09
CA ASP A 21 -3.39 3.57 -21.88
C ASP A 21 -4.83 3.12 -21.99
N ASP A 22 -5.70 3.91 -22.61
CA ASP A 22 -7.12 3.56 -22.77
C ASP A 22 -7.31 2.30 -23.63
N LYS A 23 -6.47 2.15 -24.67
CA LYS A 23 -6.50 0.95 -25.53
C LYS A 23 -5.98 -0.28 -24.77
N ALA A 24 -4.91 -0.09 -24.00
CA ALA A 24 -4.37 -1.14 -23.15
C ALA A 24 -5.37 -1.62 -22.10
N LEU A 25 -6.00 -0.68 -21.40
CA LEU A 25 -7.02 -0.96 -20.40
C LEU A 25 -8.19 -1.74 -20.97
N LYS A 26 -8.68 -1.34 -22.15
CA LYS A 26 -9.76 -2.06 -22.83
C LYS A 26 -9.38 -3.51 -23.10
N ILE A 27 -8.18 -3.76 -23.64
CA ILE A 27 -7.70 -5.13 -23.90
C ILE A 27 -7.58 -5.92 -22.60
N PHE A 28 -6.99 -5.36 -21.53
CA PHE A 28 -6.83 -6.09 -20.28
C PHE A 28 -8.15 -6.34 -19.56
N THR A 29 -9.13 -5.46 -19.72
CA THR A 29 -10.49 -5.66 -19.20
C THR A 29 -11.23 -6.77 -19.96
N ASP A 30 -11.03 -6.86 -21.28
CA ASP A 30 -11.65 -7.88 -22.13
C ASP A 30 -10.98 -9.26 -21.96
N LEU A 31 -9.73 -9.32 -21.48
CA LEU A 31 -9.00 -10.55 -21.20
C LEU A 31 -9.42 -11.13 -19.84
N ILE A 32 -10.66 -11.57 -19.72
CA ILE A 32 -11.24 -12.10 -18.46
C ILE A 32 -10.62 -13.45 -18.05
N ASP A 33 -10.20 -14.27 -19.00
CA ASP A 33 -9.59 -15.59 -18.78
C ASP A 33 -8.08 -15.52 -18.96
N VAL A 34 -7.37 -15.17 -17.88
CA VAL A 34 -5.92 -15.03 -17.92
C VAL A 34 -5.26 -16.22 -17.22
N ASP A 35 -4.36 -16.84 -17.94
CA ASP A 35 -3.41 -17.83 -17.46
C ASP A 35 -2.54 -17.28 -16.32
N SER A 36 -2.03 -18.15 -15.43
CA SER A 36 -1.15 -17.78 -14.32
C SER A 36 0.06 -16.95 -14.74
N SER A 37 0.61 -17.18 -15.93
CA SER A 37 1.74 -16.42 -16.49
C SER A 37 1.45 -14.95 -16.73
N THR A 38 0.18 -14.57 -16.93
CA THR A 38 -0.21 -13.18 -17.14
C THR A 38 -0.48 -12.42 -15.83
N ILE A 39 -0.74 -13.15 -14.75
CA ILE A 39 -0.95 -12.55 -13.41
C ILE A 39 0.31 -11.84 -12.92
N GLU A 40 1.46 -12.52 -13.01
CA GLU A 40 2.75 -11.93 -12.61
C GLU A 40 3.07 -10.68 -13.42
N THR A 41 2.77 -10.70 -14.71
CA THR A 41 2.98 -9.54 -15.58
C THR A 41 2.05 -8.37 -15.21
N HIS A 42 0.79 -8.63 -14.83
CA HIS A 42 -0.09 -7.56 -14.32
C HIS A 42 0.43 -6.96 -13.02
N LEU A 43 0.89 -7.79 -12.08
CA LEU A 43 1.49 -7.30 -10.84
C LEU A 43 2.75 -6.47 -11.11
N ALA A 44 3.62 -6.94 -11.99
CA ALA A 44 4.83 -6.22 -12.38
C ALA A 44 4.51 -4.89 -13.05
N LEU A 45 3.52 -4.87 -13.95
CA LEU A 45 3.09 -3.68 -14.69
C LEU A 45 2.49 -2.62 -13.77
N GLY A 46 1.58 -3.01 -12.87
CA GLY A 46 1.06 -2.10 -11.85
C GLY A 46 2.20 -1.48 -11.02
N GLY A 47 3.19 -2.31 -10.64
CA GLY A 47 4.41 -1.83 -9.98
C GLY A 47 5.23 -0.82 -10.80
N VAL A 48 5.30 -0.99 -12.14
CA VAL A 48 5.96 -0.03 -13.03
C VAL A 48 5.21 1.30 -13.03
N TYR A 49 3.88 1.28 -13.20
CA TYR A 49 3.08 2.51 -13.17
C TYR A 49 3.21 3.24 -11.83
N ARG A 50 3.16 2.53 -10.71
CA ARG A 50 3.39 3.14 -9.39
C ARG A 50 4.74 3.86 -9.32
N ARG A 51 5.84 3.23 -9.76
CA ARG A 51 7.17 3.87 -9.78
C ARG A 51 7.26 5.10 -10.69
N ARG A 52 6.43 5.15 -11.74
CA ARG A 52 6.32 6.32 -12.63
C ARG A 52 5.43 7.44 -12.08
N GLY A 53 4.77 7.23 -10.93
CA GLY A 53 3.80 8.17 -10.37
C GLY A 53 2.41 8.12 -11.03
N GLU A 54 2.17 7.14 -11.90
CA GLU A 54 0.91 6.93 -12.61
C GLU A 54 -0.04 6.07 -11.76
N PHE A 55 -0.41 6.59 -10.58
CA PHE A 55 -1.08 5.82 -9.53
C PHE A 55 -2.45 5.30 -9.95
N ASP A 56 -3.22 6.08 -10.68
CA ASP A 56 -4.57 5.67 -11.14
C ASP A 56 -4.50 4.42 -12.03
N LYS A 57 -3.48 4.33 -12.89
CA LYS A 57 -3.25 3.16 -13.74
C LYS A 57 -2.82 1.94 -12.94
N ALA A 58 -1.93 2.13 -11.97
CA ALA A 58 -1.50 1.06 -11.08
C ALA A 58 -2.70 0.48 -10.30
N ILE A 59 -3.50 1.35 -9.69
CA ILE A 59 -4.72 0.99 -8.95
C ILE A 59 -5.67 0.20 -9.85
N LEU A 60 -5.93 0.68 -11.06
CA LEU A 60 -6.85 0.05 -11.98
C LEU A 60 -6.39 -1.35 -12.40
N ILE A 61 -5.10 -1.53 -12.68
CA ILE A 61 -4.54 -2.85 -13.03
C ILE A 61 -4.69 -3.85 -11.88
N HIS A 62 -4.34 -3.46 -10.65
CA HIS A 62 -4.46 -4.37 -9.52
C HIS A 62 -5.92 -4.63 -9.12
N GLN A 63 -6.83 -3.65 -9.27
CA GLN A 63 -8.27 -3.85 -9.08
C GLN A 63 -8.87 -4.79 -10.12
N ASN A 64 -8.49 -4.65 -11.39
CA ASN A 64 -8.93 -5.57 -12.45
C ASN A 64 -8.46 -7.01 -12.18
N LEU A 65 -7.24 -7.16 -11.68
CA LEU A 65 -6.76 -8.48 -11.28
C LEU A 65 -7.62 -9.08 -10.14
N LEU A 66 -7.98 -8.26 -9.14
CA LEU A 66 -8.80 -8.68 -8.00
C LEU A 66 -10.27 -8.99 -8.35
N SER A 67 -10.78 -8.45 -9.45
CA SER A 67 -12.17 -8.69 -9.91
C SER A 67 -12.39 -10.09 -10.51
N ARG A 68 -11.32 -10.86 -10.72
CA ARG A 68 -11.39 -12.19 -11.35
C ARG A 68 -12.03 -13.22 -10.43
N PRO A 69 -13.01 -14.01 -10.91
CA PRO A 69 -13.83 -14.85 -10.05
C PRO A 69 -13.12 -16.09 -9.45
N LYS A 70 -11.99 -16.53 -10.01
CA LYS A 70 -11.26 -17.73 -9.57
C LYS A 70 -9.81 -17.44 -9.19
N LEU A 71 -9.56 -16.30 -8.58
CA LEU A 71 -8.21 -15.94 -8.16
C LEU A 71 -7.78 -16.78 -6.94
N ASP A 72 -6.63 -17.44 -7.05
CA ASP A 72 -6.05 -18.16 -5.92
C ASP A 72 -5.81 -17.23 -4.72
N LYS A 73 -5.97 -17.77 -3.51
CA LYS A 73 -5.85 -16.99 -2.27
C LYS A 73 -4.49 -16.32 -2.11
N SER A 74 -3.42 -16.99 -2.54
CA SER A 74 -2.06 -16.44 -2.50
C SER A 74 -1.95 -15.21 -3.41
N ILE A 75 -2.41 -15.35 -4.65
CA ILE A 75 -2.40 -14.30 -5.66
C ILE A 75 -3.31 -13.15 -5.25
N LYS A 76 -4.48 -13.46 -4.68
CA LYS A 76 -5.39 -12.43 -4.14
C LYS A 76 -4.72 -11.60 -3.05
N ASN A 77 -4.02 -12.24 -2.11
CA ASN A 77 -3.30 -11.52 -1.05
C ASN A 77 -2.16 -10.69 -1.62
N GLN A 78 -1.42 -11.20 -2.59
CA GLN A 78 -0.35 -10.46 -3.28
C GLN A 78 -0.92 -9.24 -4.01
N SER A 79 -2.02 -9.42 -4.76
CA SER A 79 -2.68 -8.32 -5.48
C SER A 79 -3.23 -7.25 -4.53
N LEU A 80 -3.80 -7.66 -3.39
CA LEU A 80 -4.25 -6.74 -2.34
C LEU A 80 -3.08 -5.96 -1.73
N TYR A 81 -1.95 -6.63 -1.50
CA TYR A 81 -0.76 -5.97 -0.98
C TYR A 81 -0.21 -4.94 -1.99
N GLU A 82 -0.11 -5.30 -3.28
CA GLU A 82 0.31 -4.33 -4.32
C GLU A 82 -0.68 -3.17 -4.45
N LEU A 83 -2.00 -3.43 -4.40
CA LEU A 83 -3.03 -2.38 -4.41
C LEU A 83 -2.92 -1.46 -3.18
N SER A 84 -2.57 -1.99 -2.00
CA SER A 84 -2.36 -1.16 -0.82
C SER A 84 -1.19 -0.20 -0.99
N LYS A 85 -0.12 -0.65 -1.66
CA LYS A 85 1.04 0.21 -2.00
C LYS A 85 0.69 1.28 -3.03
N ASP A 86 -0.20 0.96 -3.98
CA ASP A 86 -0.69 1.95 -4.95
C ASP A 86 -1.48 3.05 -4.24
N PHE A 87 -2.42 2.67 -3.38
CA PHE A 87 -3.18 3.63 -2.58
C PHE A 87 -2.28 4.47 -1.67
N PHE A 88 -1.30 3.84 -1.04
CA PHE A 88 -0.31 4.54 -0.23
C PHE A 88 0.45 5.59 -1.04
N SER A 89 0.97 5.20 -2.22
CA SER A 89 1.72 6.08 -3.11
C SER A 89 0.87 7.22 -3.69
N ALA A 90 -0.43 6.97 -3.86
CA ALA A 90 -1.42 7.97 -4.30
C ALA A 90 -1.87 8.92 -3.16
N GLY A 91 -1.38 8.75 -1.92
CA GLY A 91 -1.83 9.52 -0.76
C GLY A 91 -3.22 9.12 -0.24
N LEU A 92 -3.79 8.02 -0.74
CA LEU A 92 -5.10 7.51 -0.32
C LEU A 92 -4.94 6.59 0.91
N TYR A 93 -4.45 7.18 2.00
CA TYR A 93 -4.01 6.48 3.20
C TYR A 93 -5.10 5.63 3.85
N ASP A 94 -6.34 6.10 3.93
CA ASP A 94 -7.46 5.34 4.51
C ASP A 94 -7.74 4.03 3.75
N LYS A 95 -7.64 4.06 2.41
CA LYS A 95 -7.84 2.87 1.59
C LYS A 95 -6.68 1.87 1.75
N SER A 96 -5.46 2.38 1.82
CA SER A 96 -4.27 1.58 2.10
C SER A 96 -4.36 0.92 3.47
N GLU A 97 -4.64 1.69 4.53
CA GLU A 97 -4.80 1.22 5.91
C GLU A 97 -5.80 0.06 6.00
N LYS A 98 -6.98 0.21 5.40
CA LYS A 98 -8.03 -0.81 5.41
C LYS A 98 -7.56 -2.15 4.85
N ILE A 99 -6.82 -2.13 3.75
CA ILE A 99 -6.30 -3.36 3.14
C ILE A 99 -5.19 -3.97 4.01
N LEU A 100 -4.25 -3.16 4.47
CA LEU A 100 -3.11 -3.60 5.28
C LEU A 100 -3.55 -4.22 6.60
N LEU A 101 -4.54 -3.63 7.29
CA LEU A 101 -5.12 -4.19 8.52
C LEU A 101 -5.72 -5.59 8.32
N ASN A 102 -6.34 -5.84 7.18
CA ASN A 102 -6.86 -7.16 6.84
C ASN A 102 -5.73 -8.16 6.52
N LEU A 103 -4.71 -7.72 5.78
CA LEU A 103 -3.61 -8.57 5.35
C LEU A 103 -2.62 -8.93 6.47
N LYS A 104 -2.45 -8.09 7.48
CA LYS A 104 -1.48 -8.32 8.57
C LYS A 104 -1.77 -9.59 9.38
N SER A 105 -2.97 -10.14 9.32
CA SER A 105 -3.30 -11.44 9.92
C SER A 105 -2.58 -12.62 9.24
N ASN A 106 -2.13 -12.44 8.00
CA ASN A 106 -1.34 -13.41 7.27
C ASN A 106 0.15 -13.27 7.64
N LYS A 107 0.75 -14.34 8.18
CA LYS A 107 2.15 -14.33 8.62
C LYS A 107 3.14 -13.83 7.57
N SER A 108 2.92 -14.17 6.29
CA SER A 108 3.82 -13.77 5.19
C SER A 108 3.82 -12.27 4.92
N TYR A 109 2.79 -11.54 5.33
CA TYR A 109 2.65 -10.10 5.11
C TYR A 109 2.74 -9.29 6.41
N TYR A 110 2.85 -9.95 7.56
CA TYR A 110 2.78 -9.31 8.88
C TYR A 110 3.76 -8.14 9.01
N GLU A 111 5.05 -8.38 8.78
CA GLU A 111 6.08 -7.36 8.94
C GLU A 111 5.92 -6.23 7.91
N SER A 112 5.76 -6.57 6.64
CA SER A 112 5.60 -5.59 5.57
C SER A 112 4.34 -4.73 5.75
N CYS A 113 3.22 -5.32 6.19
CA CYS A 113 2.01 -4.56 6.50
C CYS A 113 2.21 -3.61 7.67
N ASN A 114 2.89 -4.05 8.73
CA ASN A 114 3.16 -3.20 9.90
C ASN A 114 4.05 -2.01 9.52
N GLU A 115 5.05 -2.21 8.67
CA GLU A 115 5.90 -1.14 8.17
C GLU A 115 5.10 -0.09 7.39
N TYR A 116 4.26 -0.52 6.44
CA TYR A 116 3.42 0.40 5.67
C TYR A 116 2.34 1.09 6.51
N LEU A 117 1.79 0.42 7.53
CA LEU A 117 0.84 1.04 8.46
C LEU A 117 1.50 2.16 9.27
N LEU A 118 2.70 1.92 9.80
CA LEU A 118 3.45 2.97 10.50
C LEU A 118 3.76 4.15 9.57
N LEU A 119 4.25 3.89 8.35
CA LEU A 119 4.48 4.94 7.34
C LEU A 119 3.20 5.72 7.02
N THR A 120 2.07 5.02 6.94
CA THR A 120 0.76 5.64 6.70
C THR A 120 0.41 6.62 7.81
N TYR A 121 0.54 6.22 9.08
CA TYR A 121 0.25 7.07 10.23
C TYR A 121 1.21 8.25 10.33
N GLU A 122 2.50 8.04 10.04
CA GLU A 122 3.51 9.11 10.00
C GLU A 122 3.19 10.16 8.93
N LEU A 123 2.90 9.74 7.70
CA LEU A 123 2.62 10.64 6.59
C LEU A 123 1.28 11.36 6.73
N SER A 124 0.28 10.71 7.33
CA SER A 124 -1.00 11.33 7.68
C SER A 124 -0.93 12.18 8.95
N LYS A 125 0.21 12.17 9.66
CA LYS A 125 0.43 12.81 10.99
C LYS A 125 -0.58 12.34 12.03
N ASP A 126 -1.08 11.13 11.91
CA ASP A 126 -1.95 10.51 12.91
C ASP A 126 -1.09 9.90 14.02
N TRP A 127 -0.49 10.79 14.83
CA TRP A 127 0.45 10.41 15.88
C TRP A 127 -0.19 9.50 16.93
N ASP A 128 -1.48 9.66 17.20
CA ASP A 128 -2.20 8.80 18.13
C ASP A 128 -2.28 7.36 17.65
N LYS A 129 -2.61 7.16 16.37
CA LYS A 129 -2.57 5.83 15.78
C LYS A 129 -1.14 5.28 15.71
N ALA A 130 -0.14 6.09 15.34
CA ALA A 130 1.25 5.66 15.30
C ALA A 130 1.74 5.15 16.67
N ILE A 131 1.46 5.89 17.74
CA ILE A 131 1.81 5.54 19.12
C ILE A 131 1.10 4.26 19.56
N THR A 132 -0.22 4.21 19.40
CA THR A 132 -1.04 3.06 19.82
C THR A 132 -0.60 1.80 19.06
N PHE A 133 -0.46 1.92 17.75
CA PHE A 133 -0.05 0.80 16.91
C PHE A 133 1.35 0.29 17.27
N SER A 134 2.32 1.20 17.54
CA SER A 134 3.68 0.81 17.93
C SER A 134 3.71 0.07 19.26
N LYS A 135 2.84 0.44 20.23
CA LYS A 135 2.72 -0.27 21.52
C LYS A 135 2.21 -1.71 21.36
N ASP A 136 1.35 -1.94 20.36
CA ASP A 136 0.75 -3.24 20.08
C ASP A 136 1.65 -4.16 19.25
N LEU A 137 2.75 -3.66 18.70
CA LEU A 137 3.68 -4.46 17.92
C LEU A 137 4.46 -5.42 18.84
N LYS A 138 4.61 -6.67 18.40
CA LYS A 138 5.34 -7.70 19.14
C LYS A 138 6.87 -7.48 19.15
N SER A 139 7.39 -6.81 18.13
CA SER A 139 8.82 -6.55 18.00
C SER A 139 9.25 -5.40 18.89
N GLU A 140 10.35 -5.60 19.63
CA GLU A 140 11.00 -4.54 20.41
C GLU A 140 11.85 -3.62 19.53
N ILE A 141 12.23 -4.08 18.32
CA ILE A 141 12.98 -3.31 17.33
C ILE A 141 12.11 -3.08 16.12
N ILE A 142 11.93 -1.83 15.74
CA ILE A 142 11.16 -1.38 14.58
C ILE A 142 12.08 -0.47 13.77
N ARG A 143 12.34 -0.84 12.50
CA ARG A 143 13.22 -0.06 11.61
C ARG A 143 14.58 0.27 12.24
N ASN A 144 15.21 -0.71 12.87
CA ASN A 144 16.52 -0.57 13.55
C ASN A 144 16.53 0.40 14.76
N LYS A 145 15.37 0.78 15.30
CA LYS A 145 15.23 1.57 16.52
C LYS A 145 14.51 0.76 17.58
N SER A 146 14.78 1.00 18.86
CA SER A 146 13.93 0.43 19.89
C SER A 146 12.52 1.01 19.78
N ARG A 147 11.52 0.21 20.12
CA ARG A 147 10.10 0.62 20.08
C ARG A 147 9.84 1.85 20.97
N GLU A 148 10.49 1.92 22.12
CA GLU A 148 10.38 3.03 23.07
C GLU A 148 10.88 4.34 22.45
N ILE A 149 12.04 4.31 21.77
CA ILE A 149 12.60 5.48 21.08
C ILE A 149 11.65 5.96 19.98
N LEU A 150 11.07 5.03 19.22
CA LEU A 150 10.13 5.37 18.16
C LEU A 150 8.85 6.00 18.72
N ILE A 151 8.31 5.46 19.81
CA ILE A 151 7.14 6.01 20.49
C ILE A 151 7.45 7.40 21.07
N ALA A 152 8.61 7.58 21.70
CA ALA A 152 9.04 8.90 22.20
C ALA A 152 9.15 9.92 21.05
N GLN A 153 9.68 9.50 19.89
CA GLN A 153 9.73 10.36 18.70
C GLN A 153 8.32 10.79 18.28
N TYR A 154 7.33 9.88 18.23
CA TYR A 154 5.95 10.25 17.86
C TYR A 154 5.30 11.20 18.87
N TYR A 155 5.58 11.04 20.16
CA TYR A 155 5.14 12.05 21.14
C TYR A 155 5.77 13.42 20.90
N CYS A 156 7.05 13.49 20.53
CA CYS A 156 7.71 14.74 20.17
C CYS A 156 7.07 15.38 18.93
N GLU A 157 6.83 14.62 17.87
CA GLU A 157 6.18 15.12 16.65
C GLU A 157 4.76 15.65 16.95
N LYS A 158 3.98 14.91 17.75
CA LYS A 158 2.66 15.36 18.20
C LYS A 158 2.74 16.67 19.01
N ALA A 159 3.73 16.79 19.88
CA ALA A 159 3.94 18.00 20.65
C ALA A 159 4.33 19.19 19.76
N MET A 160 5.14 18.94 18.71
CA MET A 160 5.50 19.98 17.74
C MET A 160 4.28 20.47 16.95
N ASP A 161 3.36 19.59 16.58
CA ASP A 161 2.12 20.01 15.91
C ASP A 161 1.25 20.85 16.85
N TYR A 162 1.08 20.46 18.12
CA TYR A 162 0.39 21.30 19.11
C TYR A 162 1.07 22.66 19.35
N LEU A 163 2.41 22.71 19.29
CA LEU A 163 3.16 23.96 19.43
C LEU A 163 2.90 24.89 18.25
N LYS A 164 2.84 24.37 17.03
CA LYS A 164 2.50 25.15 15.82
C LYS A 164 1.09 25.76 15.91
N ASP A 165 0.17 25.03 16.54
CA ASP A 165 -1.22 25.47 16.77
C ASP A 165 -1.36 26.32 18.02
N GLU A 166 -0.25 26.78 18.65
CA GLU A 166 -0.20 27.61 19.87
C GLU A 166 -0.87 26.98 21.12
N GLN A 167 -1.00 25.63 21.13
CA GLN A 167 -1.64 24.88 22.21
C GLN A 167 -0.62 24.47 23.29
N LEU A 168 0.01 25.43 23.97
CA LEU A 168 1.12 25.23 24.91
C LEU A 168 0.82 24.20 26.02
N ASN A 169 -0.37 24.23 26.60
CA ASN A 169 -0.74 23.27 27.66
C ASN A 169 -0.74 21.82 27.18
N LYS A 170 -1.24 21.57 25.96
CA LYS A 170 -1.21 20.23 25.34
C LYS A 170 0.21 19.83 24.99
N THR A 171 1.01 20.74 24.46
CA THR A 171 2.43 20.52 24.15
C THR A 171 3.19 20.03 25.39
N ILE A 172 3.06 20.74 26.52
CA ILE A 172 3.72 20.36 27.78
C ILE A 172 3.25 18.98 28.26
N THR A 173 1.94 18.72 28.19
CA THR A 173 1.36 17.45 28.64
C THR A 173 1.90 16.27 27.82
N VAL A 174 1.96 16.44 26.49
CA VAL A 174 2.45 15.38 25.58
C VAL A 174 3.94 15.13 25.75
N LEU A 175 4.76 16.19 25.91
CA LEU A 175 6.21 16.04 26.12
C LEU A 175 6.53 15.31 27.44
N LYS A 176 5.75 15.49 28.51
CA LYS A 176 5.92 14.74 29.76
C LYS A 176 5.68 13.24 29.60
N THR A 177 4.93 12.82 28.59
CA THR A 177 4.70 11.40 28.30
C THR A 177 5.73 10.80 27.35
N ALA A 178 6.58 11.62 26.71
CA ALA A 178 7.66 11.17 25.85
C ALA A 178 8.92 10.72 26.60
N VAL A 179 9.01 11.05 27.89
CA VAL A 179 10.11 10.74 28.82
C VAL A 179 9.73 9.54 29.66
#